data_bbafdb188d070bc3fcaaa990a79aedb4
#
_entry.id   bbafdb188d070bc3fcaaa990a79aedb4
#
_cell.length_a   1.000
_cell.length_b   1.000
_cell.length_c   1.000
_cell.angle_alpha   90.00
_cell.angle_beta   90.00
_cell.angle_gamma   90.00
#
_symmetry.space_group_name_H-M   'P 1'
#
loop_
_entity.id
_entity.type
_entity.pdbx_description
1 polymer ?
#
loop_
_entity_poly.entity_id
_entity_poly.type
_entity_poly.pdbx_seq_one_letter_code
_entity_poly.pdbx_strand_id
1 'polypeptide(L)'
;DILDLYRQDISKYSDNNKEKIKSIFDLIPAQLNDRNRRFTLSDIKNSARMLRYETSFNWLADAGVALPCYNITEPVLPLELNLQNNLFKLFLCDTGLLCAASMGNIQFDILSGDLSVNMGSILENVFAQELISNGFLLRYFNKKNIGEIDFIVQKGKSAVPIEIKSGNDYTKHKALDNLIAKQSWNINSGIVFCKGNLEIENGITYYPWYMSMFFKQETLPEHLKVNVDIVNI
;
A
#
# COMPACT_ATOMS: atom_id res chain seq x y z
N ASP A 1 8.99 -24.17 8.82
CA ASP A 1 8.23 -22.96 9.16
C ASP A 1 7.56 -22.46 7.87
N ILE A 2 6.54 -21.61 7.96
CA ILE A 2 5.78 -21.10 6.79
C ILE A 2 6.68 -20.32 5.84
N LEU A 3 7.58 -19.46 6.35
CA LEU A 3 8.54 -18.75 5.53
C LEU A 3 9.45 -19.67 4.71
N ASP A 4 9.87 -20.80 5.30
CA ASP A 4 10.69 -21.77 4.58
C ASP A 4 9.89 -22.46 3.48
N LEU A 5 8.60 -22.69 3.68
CA LEU A 5 7.71 -23.22 2.62
C LEU A 5 7.60 -22.23 1.46
N TYR A 6 7.42 -20.93 1.72
CA TYR A 6 7.43 -19.91 0.66
C TYR A 6 8.76 -19.90 -0.10
N ARG A 7 9.90 -19.99 0.59
CA ARG A 7 11.22 -20.06 -0.07
C ARG A 7 11.40 -21.33 -0.88
N GLN A 8 10.84 -22.45 -0.44
CA GLN A 8 10.85 -23.72 -1.18
C GLN A 8 9.97 -23.62 -2.43
N ASP A 9 8.78 -23.03 -2.32
CA ASP A 9 7.88 -22.83 -3.46
C ASP A 9 8.47 -21.87 -4.49
N ILE A 10 9.07 -20.78 -4.08
CA ILE A 10 9.85 -19.89 -4.97
C ILE A 10 10.92 -20.71 -5.72
N SER A 11 11.65 -21.57 -5.01
CA SER A 11 12.71 -22.38 -5.60
C SER A 11 12.18 -23.47 -6.54
N LYS A 12 10.96 -23.97 -6.33
CA LYS A 12 10.33 -25.02 -7.10
C LYS A 12 9.65 -24.51 -8.37
N TYR A 13 8.95 -23.38 -8.27
CA TYR A 13 8.06 -22.88 -9.33
C TYR A 13 8.65 -21.70 -10.12
N SER A 14 9.77 -21.14 -9.70
CA SER A 14 10.47 -20.10 -10.44
C SER A 14 11.68 -20.66 -11.20
N ASP A 15 11.62 -20.71 -12.50
CA ASP A 15 12.68 -21.26 -13.36
C ASP A 15 14.04 -20.51 -13.20
N ASN A 16 14.45 -19.77 -14.22
CA ASN A 16 15.78 -19.13 -14.27
C ASN A 16 15.94 -17.89 -13.36
N ASN A 17 14.88 -17.42 -12.69
CA ASN A 17 14.89 -16.21 -11.87
C ASN A 17 14.80 -16.47 -10.35
N LYS A 18 14.85 -17.72 -9.91
CA LYS A 18 14.65 -18.10 -8.50
C LYS A 18 15.50 -17.29 -7.50
N GLU A 19 16.78 -17.09 -7.80
CA GLU A 19 17.69 -16.34 -6.92
C GLU A 19 17.28 -14.86 -6.80
N LYS A 20 16.81 -14.26 -7.90
CA LYS A 20 16.32 -12.88 -7.89
C LYS A 20 15.02 -12.76 -7.12
N ILE A 21 14.06 -13.68 -7.36
CA ILE A 21 12.76 -13.70 -6.70
C ILE A 21 12.95 -13.88 -5.19
N LYS A 22 13.82 -14.82 -4.80
CA LYS A 22 14.15 -15.07 -3.39
C LYS A 22 14.81 -13.86 -2.74
N SER A 23 15.77 -13.23 -3.43
CA SER A 23 16.43 -12.01 -2.93
C SER A 23 15.44 -10.86 -2.75
N ILE A 24 14.46 -10.69 -3.67
CA ILE A 24 13.41 -9.70 -3.52
C ILE A 24 12.55 -10.02 -2.29
N PHE A 25 12.07 -11.27 -2.19
CA PHE A 25 11.22 -11.71 -1.08
C PHE A 25 11.88 -11.49 0.28
N ASP A 26 13.13 -11.90 0.43
CA ASP A 26 13.88 -11.78 1.68
C ASP A 26 14.19 -10.30 2.04
N LEU A 27 14.19 -9.40 1.05
CA LEU A 27 14.47 -7.97 1.25
C LEU A 27 13.23 -7.15 1.63
N ILE A 28 12.01 -7.62 1.34
CA ILE A 28 10.77 -6.87 1.61
C ILE A 28 10.70 -6.34 3.05
N PRO A 29 10.94 -7.14 4.11
CA PRO A 29 10.83 -6.65 5.48
C PRO A 29 11.79 -5.49 5.79
N ALA A 30 13.03 -5.57 5.30
CA ALA A 30 14.02 -4.51 5.51
C ALA A 30 13.63 -3.21 4.80
N GLN A 31 13.14 -3.31 3.56
CA GLN A 31 12.70 -2.17 2.76
C GLN A 31 11.47 -1.46 3.36
N LEU A 32 10.51 -2.22 3.89
CA LEU A 32 9.34 -1.65 4.57
C LEU A 32 9.71 -0.97 5.89
N ASN A 33 10.78 -1.40 6.54
CA ASN A 33 11.28 -0.78 7.78
C ASN A 33 12.19 0.43 7.52
N ASP A 34 12.64 0.64 6.30
CA ASP A 34 13.43 1.81 5.93
C ASP A 34 12.57 3.09 5.95
N ARG A 35 13.21 4.22 6.19
CA ARG A 35 12.57 5.54 6.26
C ARG A 35 11.78 5.90 4.99
N ASN A 36 12.28 5.52 3.82
CA ASN A 36 11.66 5.81 2.53
C ASN A 36 10.68 4.75 2.06
N ARG A 37 10.69 3.55 2.64
CA ARG A 37 9.82 2.40 2.33
C ARG A 37 9.67 2.07 0.83
N ARG A 38 10.49 2.67 -0.03
CA ARG A 38 10.53 2.39 -1.47
C ARG A 38 11.40 1.19 -1.71
N PHE A 39 10.96 0.31 -2.60
CA PHE A 39 11.79 -0.81 -2.98
C PHE A 39 13.01 -0.34 -3.78
N THR A 40 14.20 -0.60 -3.25
CA THR A 40 15.47 -0.15 -3.80
C THR A 40 16.31 -1.34 -4.25
N LEU A 41 16.46 -1.49 -5.56
CA LEU A 41 17.22 -2.63 -6.14
C LEU A 41 18.71 -2.62 -5.83
N SER A 42 19.29 -1.47 -5.54
CA SER A 42 20.71 -1.37 -5.13
C SER A 42 21.03 -2.19 -3.88
N ASP A 43 20.02 -2.46 -3.04
CA ASP A 43 20.18 -3.26 -1.82
C ASP A 43 20.29 -4.76 -2.12
N ILE A 44 19.82 -5.19 -3.30
CA ILE A 44 20.09 -6.55 -3.80
C ILE A 44 21.51 -6.60 -4.38
N LYS A 45 21.85 -5.65 -5.25
CA LYS A 45 23.14 -5.54 -5.91
C LYS A 45 23.33 -4.13 -6.48
N ASN A 46 24.50 -3.50 -6.25
CA ASN A 46 24.80 -2.15 -6.73
C ASN A 46 24.59 -1.93 -8.25
N SER A 47 24.72 -2.98 -9.06
CA SER A 47 24.50 -2.94 -10.52
C SER A 47 23.10 -3.40 -10.95
N ALA A 48 22.17 -3.63 -10.02
CA ALA A 48 20.82 -4.10 -10.34
C ALA A 48 20.02 -2.99 -11.05
N ARG A 49 19.34 -3.37 -12.13
CA ARG A 49 18.46 -2.48 -12.90
C ARG A 49 17.06 -3.07 -12.97
N MET A 50 16.04 -2.22 -12.88
CA MET A 50 14.62 -2.59 -12.86
C MET A 50 14.25 -3.58 -13.98
N LEU A 51 14.68 -3.32 -15.22
CA LEU A 51 14.41 -4.17 -16.38
C LEU A 51 14.84 -5.64 -16.19
N ARG A 52 15.86 -5.90 -15.37
CA ARG A 52 16.37 -7.28 -15.13
C ARG A 52 15.61 -8.01 -14.02
N TYR A 53 14.81 -7.29 -13.24
CA TYR A 53 14.08 -7.80 -12.09
C TYR A 53 12.56 -7.75 -12.28
N GLU A 54 12.07 -7.11 -13.33
CA GLU A 54 10.66 -6.91 -13.61
C GLU A 54 9.86 -8.22 -13.58
N THR A 55 10.33 -9.24 -14.32
CA THR A 55 9.71 -10.56 -14.31
C THR A 55 9.68 -11.21 -12.92
N SER A 56 10.68 -10.91 -12.08
CA SER A 56 10.75 -11.45 -10.73
C SER A 56 9.77 -10.77 -9.78
N PHE A 57 9.55 -9.46 -9.95
CA PHE A 57 8.50 -8.73 -9.22
C PHE A 57 7.11 -9.19 -9.64
N ASN A 58 6.88 -9.31 -10.96
CA ASN A 58 5.61 -9.78 -11.50
C ASN A 58 5.29 -11.19 -11.00
N TRP A 59 6.28 -12.07 -10.96
CA TRP A 59 6.10 -13.42 -10.42
C TRP A 59 5.60 -13.41 -8.97
N LEU A 60 6.20 -12.59 -8.08
CA LEU A 60 5.76 -12.47 -6.69
C LEU A 60 4.35 -11.87 -6.57
N ALA A 61 4.01 -10.93 -7.44
CA ALA A 61 2.68 -10.33 -7.47
C ALA A 61 1.63 -11.31 -8.01
N ASP A 62 1.93 -12.00 -9.10
CA ASP A 62 1.03 -12.97 -9.74
C ASP A 62 0.81 -14.21 -8.86
N ALA A 63 1.84 -14.62 -8.11
CA ALA A 63 1.74 -15.67 -7.10
C ALA A 63 0.96 -15.22 -5.84
N GLY A 64 0.59 -13.95 -5.74
CA GLY A 64 -0.11 -13.40 -4.58
C GLY A 64 0.75 -13.32 -3.31
N VAL A 65 2.07 -13.43 -3.44
CA VAL A 65 3.01 -13.40 -2.30
C VAL A 65 3.33 -11.98 -1.86
N ALA A 66 3.44 -11.07 -2.84
CA ALA A 66 3.73 -9.67 -2.59
C ALA A 66 2.68 -8.76 -3.23
N LEU A 67 2.42 -7.62 -2.59
CA LEU A 67 1.43 -6.64 -2.99
C LEU A 67 2.15 -5.36 -3.42
N PRO A 68 2.33 -5.13 -4.73
CA PRO A 68 2.97 -3.91 -5.22
C PRO A 68 2.06 -2.69 -5.06
N CYS A 69 2.63 -1.61 -4.52
CA CYS A 69 1.99 -0.32 -4.36
C CYS A 69 2.81 0.72 -5.14
N TYR A 70 2.33 1.10 -6.32
CA TYR A 70 3.06 2.02 -7.20
C TYR A 70 2.84 3.48 -6.84
N ASN A 71 3.89 4.30 -7.01
CA ASN A 71 3.75 5.74 -6.91
C ASN A 71 2.92 6.28 -8.08
N ILE A 72 2.19 7.37 -7.83
CA ILE A 72 1.51 8.14 -8.86
C ILE A 72 2.08 9.55 -8.94
N THR A 73 2.14 10.11 -10.13
CA THR A 73 2.64 11.48 -10.36
C THR A 73 1.65 12.54 -9.89
N GLU A 74 0.36 12.23 -10.02
CA GLU A 74 -0.76 13.08 -9.61
C GLU A 74 -1.92 12.24 -9.07
N PRO A 75 -2.55 12.64 -7.96
CA PRO A 75 -3.65 11.91 -7.35
C PRO A 75 -4.99 12.24 -8.03
N VAL A 76 -5.03 12.12 -9.37
CA VAL A 76 -6.18 12.45 -10.23
C VAL A 76 -6.64 11.20 -10.97
N LEU A 77 -7.96 11.02 -11.08
CA LEU A 77 -8.52 9.88 -11.80
C LEU A 77 -8.42 10.05 -13.32
N PRO A 78 -8.22 8.96 -14.05
CA PRO A 78 -7.91 7.60 -13.59
C PRO A 78 -6.49 7.49 -13.02
N LEU A 79 -6.34 6.90 -11.81
CA LEU A 79 -5.03 6.78 -11.16
C LEU A 79 -4.01 6.01 -11.99
N GLU A 80 -4.49 5.05 -12.80
CA GLU A 80 -3.65 4.19 -13.65
C GLU A 80 -2.88 4.97 -14.73
N LEU A 81 -3.40 6.12 -15.19
CA LEU A 81 -2.70 6.97 -16.15
C LEU A 81 -1.54 7.75 -15.54
N ASN A 82 -1.47 7.80 -14.23
CA ASN A 82 -0.47 8.55 -13.47
C ASN A 82 0.61 7.66 -12.83
N LEU A 83 0.68 6.38 -13.20
CA LEU A 83 1.62 5.42 -12.59
C LEU A 83 3.08 5.73 -12.90
N GLN A 84 3.90 5.56 -11.90
CA GLN A 84 5.37 5.51 -12.01
C GLN A 84 5.85 4.09 -11.72
N ASN A 85 5.93 3.26 -12.76
CA ASN A 85 6.24 1.83 -12.65
C ASN A 85 7.61 1.51 -12.02
N ASN A 86 8.54 2.46 -12.03
CA ASN A 86 9.87 2.32 -11.45
C ASN A 86 9.96 2.77 -9.97
N LEU A 87 8.87 3.26 -9.41
CA LEU A 87 8.79 3.70 -8.01
C LEU A 87 7.62 3.01 -7.32
N PHE A 88 7.92 2.08 -6.44
CA PHE A 88 6.91 1.31 -5.73
C PHE A 88 7.39 0.89 -4.34
N LYS A 89 6.43 0.60 -3.48
CA LYS A 89 6.59 -0.15 -2.24
C LYS A 89 6.15 -1.59 -2.50
N LEU A 90 6.70 -2.54 -1.77
CA LEU A 90 6.32 -3.94 -1.89
C LEU A 90 5.92 -4.47 -0.51
N PHE A 91 4.62 -4.73 -0.34
CA PHE A 91 4.07 -5.30 0.88
C PHE A 91 3.99 -6.82 0.78
N LEU A 92 3.94 -7.51 1.91
CA LEU A 92 3.64 -8.94 1.93
C LEU A 92 2.13 -9.18 1.99
N CYS A 93 1.67 -10.25 1.33
CA CYS A 93 0.26 -10.65 1.30
C CYS A 93 -0.28 -11.01 2.70
N ASP A 94 0.59 -11.34 3.63
CA ASP A 94 0.28 -11.70 4.99
C ASP A 94 1.18 -10.98 5.98
N THR A 95 0.57 -10.21 6.88
CA THR A 95 1.30 -9.45 7.89
C THR A 95 1.98 -10.34 8.93
N GLY A 96 1.45 -11.54 9.18
CA GLY A 96 2.12 -12.54 10.03
C GLY A 96 3.45 -13.00 9.44
N LEU A 97 3.53 -13.15 8.11
CA LEU A 97 4.80 -13.42 7.41
C LEU A 97 5.79 -12.27 7.56
N LEU A 98 5.32 -11.03 7.46
CA LEU A 98 6.16 -9.85 7.68
C LEU A 98 6.73 -9.84 9.10
N CYS A 99 5.88 -10.06 10.10
CA CYS A 99 6.30 -10.14 11.50
C CYS A 99 7.30 -11.29 11.73
N ALA A 100 7.04 -12.47 11.20
CA ALA A 100 7.93 -13.61 11.33
C ALA A 100 9.29 -13.40 10.66
N ALA A 101 9.31 -12.67 9.52
CA ALA A 101 10.54 -12.38 8.78
C ALA A 101 11.37 -11.25 9.39
N SER A 102 10.73 -10.29 10.10
CA SER A 102 11.39 -9.07 10.56
C SER A 102 11.68 -9.02 12.06
N MET A 103 10.93 -9.74 12.88
CA MET A 103 10.87 -9.48 14.31
C MET A 103 11.49 -10.56 15.20
N GLY A 104 11.76 -11.77 14.68
CA GLY A 104 12.26 -12.84 15.53
C GLY A 104 11.39 -13.03 16.80
N ASN A 105 11.99 -12.87 17.98
CA ASN A 105 11.26 -13.01 19.24
C ASN A 105 10.41 -11.78 19.62
N ILE A 106 10.60 -10.63 19.00
CA ILE A 106 9.86 -9.38 19.29
C ILE A 106 8.35 -9.55 19.00
N GLN A 107 7.98 -10.49 18.13
CA GLN A 107 6.58 -10.85 17.90
C GLN A 107 5.83 -11.22 19.19
N PHE A 108 6.49 -11.82 20.18
CA PHE A 108 5.90 -12.17 21.48
C PHE A 108 5.64 -10.93 22.33
N ASP A 109 6.51 -9.93 22.26
CA ASP A 109 6.35 -8.66 22.96
C ASP A 109 5.13 -7.92 22.44
N ILE A 110 4.92 -7.90 21.11
CA ILE A 110 3.73 -7.33 20.48
C ILE A 110 2.46 -8.07 20.90
N LEU A 111 2.48 -9.40 20.89
CA LEU A 111 1.33 -10.21 21.31
C LEU A 111 0.99 -10.01 22.78
N SER A 112 1.98 -9.69 23.63
CA SER A 112 1.78 -9.36 25.04
C SER A 112 1.37 -7.90 25.29
N GLY A 113 1.24 -7.10 24.22
CA GLY A 113 0.77 -5.70 24.30
C GLY A 113 1.87 -4.66 24.42
N ASP A 114 3.14 -5.04 24.28
CA ASP A 114 4.24 -4.07 24.21
C ASP A 114 4.27 -3.43 22.80
N LEU A 115 3.74 -2.21 22.71
CA LEU A 115 3.67 -1.41 21.49
C LEU A 115 4.85 -0.43 21.36
N SER A 116 5.93 -0.60 22.11
CA SER A 116 7.16 0.21 21.99
C SER A 116 7.91 -0.05 20.68
N VAL A 117 7.57 -1.12 19.99
CA VAL A 117 8.08 -1.49 18.67
C VAL A 117 7.58 -0.51 17.59
N ASN A 118 8.42 -0.19 16.61
CA ASN A 118 8.01 0.62 15.46
C ASN A 118 6.93 -0.10 14.62
N MET A 119 5.67 0.13 14.96
CA MET A 119 4.51 -0.50 14.33
C MET A 119 4.16 0.09 12.95
N GLY A 120 4.83 1.15 12.51
CA GLY A 120 4.44 1.88 11.30
C GLY A 120 4.40 1.01 10.05
N SER A 121 5.48 0.27 9.78
CA SER A 121 5.57 -0.62 8.61
C SER A 121 4.60 -1.80 8.67
N ILE A 122 4.36 -2.33 9.87
CA ILE A 122 3.42 -3.44 10.09
C ILE A 122 1.99 -2.97 9.84
N LEU A 123 1.60 -1.83 10.40
CA LEU A 123 0.28 -1.27 10.16
C LEU A 123 0.06 -0.95 8.69
N GLU A 124 1.05 -0.35 8.00
CA GLU A 124 0.91 -0.14 6.56
C GLU A 124 0.72 -1.46 5.80
N ASN A 125 1.41 -2.53 6.18
CA ASN A 125 1.20 -3.85 5.56
C ASN A 125 -0.19 -4.41 5.85
N VAL A 126 -0.72 -4.26 7.09
CA VAL A 126 -2.11 -4.62 7.42
C VAL A 126 -3.08 -3.88 6.51
N PHE A 127 -2.90 -2.55 6.36
CA PHE A 127 -3.77 -1.76 5.51
C PHE A 127 -3.63 -2.09 4.02
N ALA A 128 -2.43 -2.39 3.53
CA ALA A 128 -2.23 -2.86 2.17
C ALA A 128 -3.01 -4.16 1.91
N GLN A 129 -2.93 -5.13 2.82
CA GLN A 129 -3.66 -6.38 2.79
C GLN A 129 -5.18 -6.15 2.82
N GLU A 130 -5.67 -5.33 3.75
CA GLU A 130 -7.10 -5.00 3.88
C GLU A 130 -7.64 -4.26 2.63
N LEU A 131 -6.92 -3.29 2.12
CA LEU A 131 -7.33 -2.56 0.92
C LEU A 131 -7.46 -3.47 -0.29
N ILE A 132 -6.49 -4.37 -0.53
CA ILE A 132 -6.58 -5.36 -1.61
C ILE A 132 -7.77 -6.29 -1.40
N SER A 133 -7.99 -6.82 -0.19
CA SER A 133 -9.10 -7.73 0.10
C SER A 133 -10.47 -7.05 -0.07
N ASN A 134 -10.52 -5.73 0.11
CA ASN A 134 -11.70 -4.89 -0.09
C ASN A 134 -11.85 -4.35 -1.53
N GLY A 135 -11.03 -4.84 -2.48
CA GLY A 135 -11.16 -4.57 -3.91
C GLY A 135 -10.44 -3.33 -4.41
N PHE A 136 -9.56 -2.71 -3.63
CA PHE A 136 -8.80 -1.54 -4.06
C PHE A 136 -7.47 -1.93 -4.71
N LEU A 137 -7.04 -1.12 -5.68
CA LEU A 137 -5.68 -1.16 -6.20
C LEU A 137 -4.79 -0.24 -5.36
N LEU A 138 -3.62 -0.74 -4.96
CA LEU A 138 -2.71 0.01 -4.13
C LEU A 138 -1.92 1.04 -4.94
N ARG A 139 -2.04 2.29 -4.56
CA ARG A 139 -1.23 3.41 -5.05
C ARG A 139 -0.79 4.25 -3.86
N TYR A 140 0.39 4.82 -3.93
CA TYR A 140 0.84 5.84 -2.99
C TYR A 140 1.24 7.10 -3.72
N PHE A 141 1.39 8.19 -3.00
CA PHE A 141 1.81 9.45 -3.59
C PHE A 141 2.99 10.01 -2.82
N ASN A 142 4.06 10.38 -3.54
CA ASN A 142 5.20 11.05 -2.93
C ASN A 142 5.76 12.11 -3.87
N LYS A 143 5.72 13.36 -3.42
CA LYS A 143 6.23 14.52 -4.15
C LYS A 143 6.95 15.48 -3.22
N LYS A 144 8.11 15.99 -3.62
CA LYS A 144 9.05 16.77 -2.79
C LYS A 144 8.39 17.89 -1.98
N ASN A 145 7.42 18.61 -2.55
CA ASN A 145 6.80 19.79 -1.91
C ASN A 145 5.49 19.46 -1.16
N ILE A 146 5.02 18.23 -1.24
CA ILE A 146 3.79 17.75 -0.59
C ILE A 146 4.15 16.85 0.58
N GLY A 147 4.98 15.88 0.34
CA GLY A 147 5.30 14.78 1.24
C GLY A 147 4.80 13.45 0.69
N GLU A 148 4.81 12.43 1.52
CA GLU A 148 4.33 11.09 1.20
C GLU A 148 2.97 10.87 1.84
N ILE A 149 2.02 10.34 1.04
CA ILE A 149 0.72 9.83 1.45
C ILE A 149 0.78 8.31 1.34
N ASP A 150 0.44 7.61 2.40
CA ASP A 150 0.61 6.16 2.50
C ASP A 150 -0.15 5.41 1.39
N PHE A 151 -1.43 5.77 1.17
CA PHE A 151 -2.22 5.23 0.07
C PHE A 151 -3.09 6.30 -0.60
N ILE A 152 -3.27 6.15 -1.91
CA ILE A 152 -4.29 6.82 -2.69
C ILE A 152 -5.13 5.74 -3.36
N VAL A 153 -6.42 5.71 -3.09
CA VAL A 153 -7.33 4.72 -3.69
C VAL A 153 -8.43 5.42 -4.48
N GLN A 154 -8.91 4.78 -5.52
CA GLN A 154 -10.13 5.21 -6.18
C GLN A 154 -11.33 4.61 -5.44
N LYS A 155 -12.24 5.45 -4.96
CA LYS A 155 -13.53 5.04 -4.40
C LYS A 155 -14.64 5.76 -5.15
N GLY A 156 -15.43 4.99 -5.91
CA GLY A 156 -16.40 5.57 -6.83
C GLY A 156 -15.75 6.51 -7.85
N LYS A 157 -16.14 7.78 -7.84
CA LYS A 157 -15.64 8.83 -8.74
C LYS A 157 -14.58 9.72 -8.11
N SER A 158 -14.00 9.32 -6.97
CA SER A 158 -13.07 10.14 -6.20
C SER A 158 -11.75 9.42 -5.95
N ALA A 159 -10.64 10.18 -6.01
CA ALA A 159 -9.36 9.75 -5.46
C ALA A 159 -9.37 10.09 -3.96
N VAL A 160 -9.15 9.10 -3.12
CA VAL A 160 -9.20 9.21 -1.66
C VAL A 160 -7.81 9.00 -1.09
N PRO A 161 -7.18 10.04 -0.53
CA PRO A 161 -5.91 9.91 0.19
C PRO A 161 -6.14 9.32 1.58
N ILE A 162 -5.27 8.40 1.95
CA ILE A 162 -5.31 7.65 3.20
C ILE A 162 -3.94 7.73 3.89
N GLU A 163 -3.92 8.15 5.14
CA GLU A 163 -2.77 8.14 6.04
C GLU A 163 -2.97 7.12 7.15
N ILE A 164 -1.92 6.42 7.53
CA ILE A 164 -1.92 5.44 8.61
C ILE A 164 -1.05 5.95 9.76
N LYS A 165 -1.65 6.16 10.93
CA LYS A 165 -0.96 6.69 12.10
C LYS A 165 -0.92 5.68 13.23
N SER A 166 0.27 5.21 13.59
CA SER A 166 0.50 4.26 14.70
C SER A 166 0.64 4.94 16.07
N GLY A 167 1.04 6.22 16.09
CA GLY A 167 1.32 6.97 17.31
C GLY A 167 0.15 7.78 17.87
N ASN A 168 0.44 8.54 18.95
CA ASN A 168 -0.52 9.42 19.60
C ASN A 168 -0.77 10.71 18.81
N ASP A 169 0.22 11.15 18.02
CA ASP A 169 0.20 12.40 17.25
C ASP A 169 -0.50 12.21 15.89
N TYR A 170 -1.63 11.47 15.88
CA TYR A 170 -2.33 11.13 14.63
C TYR A 170 -2.99 12.34 13.94
N THR A 171 -3.19 13.44 14.67
CA THR A 171 -3.69 14.71 14.10
C THR A 171 -2.62 15.49 13.32
N LYS A 172 -1.35 15.04 13.35
CA LYS A 172 -0.25 15.64 12.59
C LYS A 172 -0.06 14.91 11.26
N HIS A 173 -0.64 15.40 10.18
CA HIS A 173 -0.60 14.80 8.85
C HIS A 173 -0.26 15.84 7.76
N LYS A 174 0.88 16.51 7.94
CA LYS A 174 1.33 17.61 7.06
C LYS A 174 1.26 17.31 5.56
N ALA A 175 1.57 16.06 5.15
CA ALA A 175 1.52 15.70 3.74
C ALA A 175 0.07 15.70 3.22
N LEU A 176 -0.88 15.18 4.00
CA LEU A 176 -2.30 15.19 3.68
C LEU A 176 -2.84 16.62 3.62
N ASP A 177 -2.47 17.48 4.57
CA ASP A 177 -2.86 18.89 4.57
C ASP A 177 -2.34 19.61 3.32
N ASN A 178 -1.07 19.41 2.97
CA ASN A 178 -0.48 19.99 1.78
C ASN A 178 -1.15 19.49 0.49
N LEU A 179 -1.57 18.22 0.46
CA LEU A 179 -2.25 17.62 -0.68
C LEU A 179 -3.63 18.23 -0.85
N ILE A 180 -4.42 18.35 0.22
CA ILE A 180 -5.77 18.94 0.22
C ILE A 180 -5.69 20.43 -0.14
N ALA A 181 -4.70 21.16 0.35
CA ALA A 181 -4.49 22.57 0.01
C ALA A 181 -4.19 22.80 -1.49
N LYS A 182 -3.83 21.74 -2.25
CA LYS A 182 -3.52 21.82 -3.67
C LYS A 182 -4.78 21.78 -4.52
N GLN A 183 -5.42 22.93 -4.72
CA GLN A 183 -6.69 23.06 -5.45
C GLN A 183 -6.70 22.43 -6.85
N SER A 184 -5.55 22.34 -7.55
CA SER A 184 -5.47 21.78 -8.90
C SER A 184 -5.85 20.30 -9.00
N TRP A 185 -5.88 19.57 -7.89
CA TRP A 185 -6.24 18.14 -7.87
C TRP A 185 -7.66 17.87 -7.42
N ASN A 186 -8.38 18.91 -6.99
CA ASN A 186 -9.78 18.81 -6.54
C ASN A 186 -10.02 17.73 -5.46
N ILE A 187 -9.04 17.55 -4.57
CA ILE A 187 -9.15 16.66 -3.41
C ILE A 187 -9.48 17.53 -2.20
N ASN A 188 -10.70 17.40 -1.70
CA ASN A 188 -11.23 18.23 -0.62
C ASN A 188 -11.34 17.51 0.72
N SER A 189 -10.99 16.23 0.75
CA SER A 189 -11.09 15.40 1.94
C SER A 189 -10.05 14.31 1.95
N GLY A 190 -9.76 13.77 3.14
CA GLY A 190 -8.85 12.66 3.34
C GLY A 190 -9.26 11.79 4.51
N ILE A 191 -8.61 10.65 4.63
CA ILE A 191 -8.84 9.68 5.69
C ILE A 191 -7.56 9.47 6.47
N VAL A 192 -7.67 9.46 7.79
CA VAL A 192 -6.61 9.06 8.71
C VAL A 192 -7.08 7.87 9.52
N PHE A 193 -6.44 6.72 9.34
CA PHE A 193 -6.67 5.59 10.24
C PHE A 193 -5.70 5.67 11.42
N CYS A 194 -6.26 5.64 12.62
CA CYS A 194 -5.52 5.88 13.86
C CYS A 194 -6.08 5.05 15.01
N LYS A 195 -5.50 5.21 16.19
CA LYS A 195 -6.01 4.60 17.41
C LYS A 195 -7.16 5.39 18.09
N GLY A 196 -7.46 6.59 17.57
CA GLY A 196 -8.55 7.44 18.07
C GLY A 196 -9.93 6.90 17.69
N ASN A 197 -10.97 7.62 18.12
CA ASN A 197 -12.35 7.35 17.74
C ASN A 197 -12.70 7.98 16.40
N LEU A 198 -13.90 7.66 15.89
CA LEU A 198 -14.46 8.32 14.72
C LEU A 198 -14.64 9.82 14.99
N GLU A 199 -14.00 10.61 14.16
CA GLU A 199 -14.06 12.08 14.22
C GLU A 199 -13.98 12.65 12.81
N ILE A 200 -14.60 13.81 12.57
CA ILE A 200 -14.50 14.54 11.31
C ILE A 200 -14.09 15.96 11.63
N GLU A 201 -12.95 16.37 11.13
CA GLU A 201 -12.42 17.71 11.34
C GLU A 201 -11.75 18.23 10.03
N ASN A 202 -12.08 19.46 9.63
CA ASN A 202 -11.44 20.15 8.48
C ASN A 202 -11.38 19.34 7.18
N GLY A 203 -12.40 18.53 6.88
CA GLY A 203 -12.43 17.65 5.70
C GLY A 203 -11.68 16.34 5.86
N ILE A 204 -11.12 16.08 7.02
CA ILE A 204 -10.43 14.83 7.34
C ILE A 204 -11.33 13.98 8.23
N THR A 205 -11.49 12.71 7.84
CA THR A 205 -12.18 11.72 8.63
C THR A 205 -11.16 10.83 9.32
N TYR A 206 -11.18 10.83 10.64
CA TYR A 206 -10.39 9.93 11.47
C TYR A 206 -11.19 8.67 11.73
N TYR A 207 -10.62 7.53 11.42
CA TYR A 207 -11.22 6.22 11.71
C TYR A 207 -10.33 5.42 12.66
N PRO A 208 -10.90 4.71 13.63
CA PRO A 208 -10.19 3.65 14.34
C PRO A 208 -9.67 2.61 13.33
N TRP A 209 -8.49 2.02 13.58
CA TRP A 209 -7.87 1.07 12.66
C TRP A 209 -8.79 -0.06 12.23
N TYR A 210 -9.59 -0.61 13.14
CA TYR A 210 -10.51 -1.71 12.85
C TYR A 210 -11.62 -1.35 11.85
N MET A 211 -11.88 -0.07 11.64
CA MET A 211 -12.85 0.39 10.64
C MET A 211 -12.39 0.12 9.18
N SER A 212 -11.11 -0.22 8.97
CA SER A 212 -10.61 -0.62 7.64
C SER A 212 -11.41 -1.76 7.03
N MET A 213 -11.90 -2.72 7.84
CA MET A 213 -12.73 -3.84 7.39
C MET A 213 -14.05 -3.42 6.73
N PHE A 214 -14.54 -2.22 7.02
CA PHE A 214 -15.76 -1.65 6.43
C PHE A 214 -15.48 -0.69 5.27
N PHE A 215 -14.22 -0.35 5.03
CA PHE A 215 -13.82 0.52 3.93
C PHE A 215 -13.68 -0.32 2.66
N LYS A 216 -14.79 -0.48 1.95
CA LYS A 216 -14.89 -1.34 0.77
C LYS A 216 -15.07 -0.54 -0.50
N GLN A 217 -14.64 -1.13 -1.63
CA GLN A 217 -14.94 -0.60 -2.95
C GLN A 217 -16.45 -0.62 -3.19
N GLU A 218 -16.94 0.39 -3.89
CA GLU A 218 -18.34 0.44 -4.29
C GLU A 218 -18.62 -0.63 -5.35
N THR A 219 -19.62 -1.45 -5.12
CA THR A 219 -20.07 -2.39 -6.13
C THR A 219 -20.77 -1.62 -7.25
N LEU A 220 -20.34 -1.83 -8.49
CA LEU A 220 -21.07 -1.32 -9.64
C LEU A 220 -22.47 -1.94 -9.67
N PRO A 221 -23.54 -1.18 -10.02
CA PRO A 221 -24.84 -1.75 -10.18
C PRO A 221 -24.81 -2.86 -11.26
N GLU A 222 -25.44 -4.00 -10.97
CA GLU A 222 -25.46 -5.18 -11.85
C GLU A 222 -25.98 -4.89 -13.28
N HIS A 223 -26.74 -3.79 -13.45
CA HIS A 223 -27.27 -3.36 -14.75
C HIS A 223 -27.05 -1.86 -14.93
N LEU A 224 -26.15 -1.49 -15.82
CA LEU A 224 -26.13 -0.15 -16.44
C LEU A 224 -27.34 -0.05 -17.41
N LYS A 225 -28.44 0.56 -16.97
CA LYS A 225 -29.51 0.98 -17.88
C LYS A 225 -29.02 2.21 -18.61
N VAL A 226 -28.51 2.01 -19.83
CA VAL A 226 -28.26 3.12 -20.77
C VAL A 226 -29.57 3.46 -21.45
N ASN A 227 -30.21 4.54 -21.06
CA ASN A 227 -31.29 5.12 -21.87
C ASN A 227 -30.62 5.82 -23.05
N VAL A 228 -30.67 5.19 -24.19
CA VAL A 228 -30.29 5.84 -25.46
C VAL A 228 -31.57 6.54 -25.98
N ASP A 229 -31.66 7.85 -25.79
CA ASP A 229 -32.65 8.64 -26.47
C ASP A 229 -32.26 8.69 -27.97
N ILE A 230 -32.89 7.85 -28.76
CA ILE A 230 -32.81 7.96 -30.22
C ILE A 230 -33.62 9.19 -30.58
N VAL A 231 -32.98 10.34 -30.69
CA VAL A 231 -33.56 11.51 -31.29
C VAL A 231 -33.78 11.17 -32.77
N ASN A 232 -35.03 11.08 -33.16
CA ASN A 232 -35.45 10.87 -34.57
C ASN A 232 -34.73 11.87 -35.49
N ILE A 233 -33.97 11.32 -36.44
CA ILE A 233 -33.46 12.06 -37.61
C ILE A 233 -34.60 12.31 -38.57
#